data_0c91ff7ff0e8a1769bc2f4fcf6aa92c3
#
_entry.id   0c91ff7ff0e8a1769bc2f4fcf6aa92c3
#
_cell.length_a   1.000
_cell.length_b   1.000
_cell.length_c   1.000
_cell.angle_alpha   90.00
_cell.angle_beta   90.00
_cell.angle_gamma   90.00
#
_symmetry.space_group_name_H-M   'P 1'
#
loop_
_entity.id
_entity.type
_entity.pdbx_description
1 polymer ?
#
loop_
_entity_poly.entity_id
_entity_poly.type
_entity_poly.pdbx_seq_one_letter_code
_entity_poly.pdbx_strand_id
1 'polypeptide(L)'
;MDLILNLLTTVLVLILIYLFMVAPRMINRADRTPFKNVHYAHRGLFDNNSDAPENSLAAFKKAVDAGYGIELDVQLSKDEKLVVFHDATLKRMCGIDGKVWDYTLEELKQFKLADSEETIPTFEEFLSVVDGKVPFILEFKLDRAQTRVCQYANEVLKNYKGVYCIESFHPLALLWYRKNRP
;
A
#
# COMPACT_ATOMS: atom_id res chain seq x y z
N MET A 1 -20.24 -26.97 -31.53
CA MET A 1 -21.02 -25.89 -30.90
C MET A 1 -20.84 -25.91 -29.37
N ASP A 2 -20.91 -27.09 -28.75
CA ASP A 2 -20.81 -27.21 -27.29
C ASP A 2 -19.45 -26.77 -26.67
N LEU A 3 -18.33 -27.05 -27.35
CA LEU A 3 -17.00 -26.64 -26.85
C LEU A 3 -16.85 -25.11 -26.77
N ILE A 4 -17.31 -24.40 -27.82
CA ILE A 4 -17.25 -22.93 -27.87
C ILE A 4 -18.19 -22.33 -26.80
N LEU A 5 -19.40 -22.88 -26.66
CA LEU A 5 -20.36 -22.42 -25.66
C LEU A 5 -19.80 -22.64 -24.22
N ASN A 6 -19.23 -23.83 -23.95
CA ASN A 6 -18.62 -24.12 -22.66
C ASN A 6 -17.44 -23.19 -22.35
N LEU A 7 -16.58 -22.89 -23.35
CA LEU A 7 -15.50 -21.96 -23.20
C LEU A 7 -15.99 -20.54 -22.87
N LEU A 8 -16.97 -20.05 -23.61
CA LEU A 8 -17.57 -18.72 -23.39
C LEU A 8 -18.21 -18.62 -22.00
N THR A 9 -18.94 -19.66 -21.57
CA THR A 9 -19.55 -19.73 -20.24
C THR A 9 -18.48 -19.70 -19.15
N THR A 10 -17.41 -20.49 -19.30
CA THR A 10 -16.31 -20.51 -18.35
C THR A 10 -15.64 -19.14 -18.22
N VAL A 11 -15.35 -18.49 -19.35
CA VAL A 11 -14.76 -17.14 -19.35
C VAL A 11 -15.70 -16.13 -18.68
N LEU A 12 -16.99 -16.17 -18.97
CA LEU A 12 -17.97 -15.30 -18.34
C LEU A 12 -18.02 -15.50 -16.81
N VAL A 13 -18.02 -16.74 -16.34
CA VAL A 13 -18.02 -17.06 -14.91
C VAL A 13 -16.74 -16.52 -14.24
N LEU A 14 -15.58 -16.68 -14.85
CA LEU A 14 -14.32 -16.15 -14.32
C LEU A 14 -14.35 -14.62 -14.26
N ILE A 15 -14.88 -13.94 -15.27
CA ILE A 15 -15.07 -12.49 -15.26
C ILE A 15 -16.00 -12.06 -14.12
N LEU A 16 -17.13 -12.75 -13.93
CA LEU A 16 -18.06 -12.42 -12.84
C LEU A 16 -17.46 -12.63 -11.46
N ILE A 17 -16.66 -13.68 -11.27
CA ILE A 17 -15.91 -13.93 -10.03
C ILE A 17 -14.91 -12.80 -9.80
N TYR A 18 -14.13 -12.43 -10.82
CA TYR A 18 -13.18 -11.33 -10.71
C TYR A 18 -13.86 -10.00 -10.35
N LEU A 19 -14.93 -9.65 -11.08
CA LEU A 19 -15.71 -8.44 -10.80
C LEU A 19 -16.29 -8.45 -9.37
N PHE A 20 -16.77 -9.59 -8.89
CA PHE A 20 -17.22 -9.73 -7.51
C PHE A 20 -16.09 -9.48 -6.50
N MET A 21 -14.89 -9.97 -6.78
CA MET A 21 -13.73 -9.81 -5.88
C MET A 21 -13.27 -8.34 -5.78
N VAL A 22 -13.32 -7.60 -6.89
CA VAL A 22 -12.84 -6.20 -6.94
C VAL A 22 -13.97 -5.16 -6.76
N ALA A 23 -15.23 -5.57 -6.84
CA ALA A 23 -16.36 -4.64 -6.72
C ALA A 23 -16.34 -3.90 -5.38
N PRO A 24 -16.63 -2.60 -5.36
CA PRO A 24 -16.78 -1.86 -4.12
C PRO A 24 -17.95 -2.40 -3.31
N ARG A 25 -17.88 -2.20 -1.99
CA ARG A 25 -19.00 -2.57 -1.11
C ARG A 25 -20.26 -1.79 -1.46
N MET A 26 -21.31 -2.50 -1.86
CA MET A 26 -22.57 -1.89 -2.31
C MET A 26 -23.59 -1.69 -1.17
N ILE A 27 -23.52 -2.52 -0.13
CA ILE A 27 -24.41 -2.50 1.06
C ILE A 27 -23.59 -2.06 2.27
N ASN A 28 -24.18 -1.27 3.16
CA ASN A 28 -23.51 -0.69 4.35
C ASN A 28 -22.18 -0.01 3.97
N ARG A 29 -22.25 0.91 3.02
CA ARG A 29 -21.05 1.63 2.53
C ARG A 29 -20.42 2.41 3.68
N ALA A 30 -19.10 2.35 3.78
CA ALA A 30 -18.36 3.23 4.68
C ALA A 30 -18.59 4.70 4.30
N ASP A 31 -18.54 5.58 5.28
CA ASP A 31 -18.57 7.02 5.05
C ASP A 31 -17.32 7.45 4.26
N ARG A 32 -17.55 8.06 3.10
CA ARG A 32 -16.49 8.56 2.22
C ARG A 32 -16.25 10.06 2.38
N THR A 33 -17.02 10.70 3.25
CA THR A 33 -16.93 12.15 3.47
C THR A 33 -15.52 12.61 3.85
N PRO A 34 -14.78 11.89 4.72
CA PRO A 34 -13.42 12.28 5.10
C PRO A 34 -12.40 12.28 3.95
N PHE A 35 -12.72 11.63 2.83
CA PHE A 35 -11.84 11.53 1.65
C PHE A 35 -12.20 12.52 0.54
N LYS A 36 -13.35 13.22 0.66
CA LYS A 36 -13.81 14.16 -0.36
C LYS A 36 -13.09 15.50 -0.23
N ASN A 37 -12.80 16.12 -1.38
CA ASN A 37 -12.14 17.42 -1.47
C ASN A 37 -10.74 17.44 -0.82
N VAL A 38 -10.09 16.29 -0.72
CA VAL A 38 -8.70 16.15 -0.28
C VAL A 38 -7.84 15.88 -1.50
N HIS A 39 -6.77 16.63 -1.66
CA HIS A 39 -5.72 16.32 -2.63
C HIS A 39 -4.75 15.33 -2.01
N TYR A 40 -4.40 14.28 -2.74
CA TYR A 40 -3.51 13.23 -2.26
C TYR A 40 -2.14 13.35 -2.91
N ALA A 41 -1.11 13.38 -2.09
CA ALA A 41 0.27 13.27 -2.51
C ALA A 41 0.60 11.77 -2.70
N HIS A 42 0.69 11.33 -3.96
CA HIS A 42 1.07 9.98 -4.33
C HIS A 42 2.50 9.69 -3.91
N ARG A 43 2.71 8.73 -3.00
CA ARG A 43 3.99 8.41 -2.32
C ARG A 43 4.59 9.57 -1.51
N GLY A 44 3.73 10.46 -0.98
CA GLY A 44 4.14 11.69 -0.32
C GLY A 44 4.34 12.87 -1.27
N LEU A 45 4.61 14.06 -0.71
CA LEU A 45 4.94 15.25 -1.50
C LEU A 45 6.44 15.22 -1.82
N PHE A 46 6.80 14.37 -2.77
CA PHE A 46 8.17 13.99 -3.05
C PHE A 46 8.79 14.69 -4.26
N ASP A 47 10.13 14.71 -4.26
CA ASP A 47 10.99 14.97 -5.41
C ASP A 47 12.23 14.06 -5.27
N ASN A 48 12.40 13.10 -6.20
CA ASN A 48 13.50 12.13 -6.16
C ASN A 48 14.89 12.76 -6.40
N ASN A 49 14.96 14.03 -6.79
CA ASN A 49 16.20 14.80 -6.92
C ASN A 49 16.46 15.71 -5.69
N SER A 50 15.74 15.50 -4.61
CA SER A 50 15.84 16.30 -3.38
C SER A 50 16.07 15.43 -2.14
N ASP A 51 16.02 16.04 -0.97
CA ASP A 51 16.06 15.39 0.35
C ASP A 51 14.78 14.63 0.74
N ALA A 52 13.75 14.67 -0.12
CA ALA A 52 12.46 14.04 0.13
C ALA A 52 12.02 13.13 -1.03
N PRO A 53 12.68 11.99 -1.25
CA PRO A 53 12.31 11.04 -2.30
C PRO A 53 10.97 10.36 -2.01
N GLU A 54 10.40 9.70 -3.03
CA GLU A 54 9.11 8.99 -2.88
C GLU A 54 9.15 7.98 -1.73
N ASN A 55 8.01 7.84 -1.04
CA ASN A 55 7.85 6.92 0.09
C ASN A 55 8.86 7.13 1.25
N SER A 56 9.44 8.33 1.39
CA SER A 56 10.30 8.72 2.50
C SER A 56 9.54 9.44 3.62
N LEU A 57 10.09 9.44 4.84
CA LEU A 57 9.51 10.19 5.96
C LEU A 57 9.51 11.69 5.69
N ALA A 58 10.54 12.21 5.02
CA ALA A 58 10.61 13.61 4.62
C ALA A 58 9.49 13.99 3.65
N ALA A 59 9.19 13.14 2.63
CA ALA A 59 8.10 13.38 1.69
C ALA A 59 6.72 13.34 2.37
N PHE A 60 6.54 12.43 3.32
CA PHE A 60 5.30 12.34 4.10
C PHE A 60 5.11 13.56 5.01
N LYS A 61 6.18 13.99 5.67
CA LYS A 61 6.14 15.21 6.49
C LYS A 61 5.78 16.43 5.64
N LYS A 62 6.40 16.61 4.47
CA LYS A 62 6.04 17.70 3.53
C LYS A 62 4.55 17.64 3.14
N ALA A 63 3.99 16.46 2.90
CA ALA A 63 2.57 16.29 2.57
C ALA A 63 1.66 16.69 3.74
N VAL A 64 1.98 16.24 4.96
CA VAL A 64 1.24 16.60 6.19
C VAL A 64 1.28 18.10 6.44
N ASP A 65 2.47 18.72 6.35
CA ASP A 65 2.66 20.16 6.59
C ASP A 65 1.89 21.01 5.55
N ALA A 66 1.72 20.49 4.33
CA ALA A 66 0.93 21.13 3.27
C ALA A 66 -0.58 20.81 3.34
N GLY A 67 -1.03 19.96 4.27
CA GLY A 67 -2.43 19.56 4.42
C GLY A 67 -2.95 18.60 3.33
N TYR A 68 -2.06 17.89 2.64
CA TYR A 68 -2.44 16.87 1.67
C TYR A 68 -2.68 15.53 2.35
N GLY A 69 -3.68 14.80 1.87
CA GLY A 69 -3.76 13.37 2.11
C GLY A 69 -2.55 12.67 1.48
N ILE A 70 -2.28 11.46 1.91
CA ILE A 70 -1.12 10.69 1.44
C ILE A 70 -1.61 9.38 0.84
N GLU A 71 -1.02 8.99 -0.27
CA GLU A 71 -1.05 7.60 -0.73
C GLU A 71 0.34 7.00 -0.51
N LEU A 72 0.40 5.73 -0.11
CA LEU A 72 1.67 5.03 0.15
C LEU A 72 1.53 3.53 -0.10
N ASP A 73 2.66 2.88 -0.33
CA ASP A 73 2.77 1.47 -0.66
C ASP A 73 3.40 0.67 0.48
N VAL A 74 2.83 -0.48 0.86
CA VAL A 74 3.44 -1.36 1.88
C VAL A 74 3.73 -2.76 1.36
N GLN A 75 4.87 -3.28 1.81
CA GLN A 75 5.34 -4.63 1.54
C GLN A 75 5.88 -5.27 2.83
N LEU A 76 6.21 -6.55 2.78
CA LEU A 76 6.89 -7.25 3.87
C LEU A 76 8.37 -7.44 3.56
N SER A 77 9.21 -7.16 4.55
CA SER A 77 10.62 -7.59 4.57
C SER A 77 10.75 -9.11 4.75
N LYS A 78 11.96 -9.63 4.65
CA LYS A 78 12.28 -11.05 4.88
C LYS A 78 11.87 -11.54 6.27
N ASP A 79 12.02 -10.70 7.28
CA ASP A 79 11.64 -10.94 8.68
C ASP A 79 10.23 -10.43 9.01
N GLU A 80 9.38 -10.29 7.97
CA GLU A 80 7.95 -9.98 8.07
C GLU A 80 7.62 -8.65 8.75
N LYS A 81 8.48 -7.64 8.60
CA LYS A 81 8.20 -6.27 9.02
C LYS A 81 7.53 -5.50 7.88
N LEU A 82 6.56 -4.66 8.24
CA LEU A 82 5.91 -3.77 7.26
C LEU A 82 6.85 -2.62 6.93
N VAL A 83 7.20 -2.51 5.66
CA VAL A 83 8.03 -1.43 5.12
C VAL A 83 7.29 -0.67 4.03
N VAL A 84 7.59 0.62 3.91
CA VAL A 84 6.97 1.50 2.91
C VAL A 84 7.88 1.56 1.70
N PHE A 85 7.44 0.91 0.60
CA PHE A 85 8.21 0.86 -0.63
C PHE A 85 7.32 0.40 -1.81
N HIS A 86 7.43 1.06 -2.97
CA HIS A 86 6.57 0.78 -4.11
C HIS A 86 7.00 -0.43 -4.94
N ASP A 87 8.26 -0.43 -5.41
CA ASP A 87 8.73 -1.40 -6.40
C ASP A 87 8.92 -2.80 -5.80
N ALA A 88 8.76 -3.84 -6.59
CA ALA A 88 9.13 -5.19 -6.19
C ALA A 88 10.65 -5.37 -6.00
N THR A 89 11.46 -4.53 -6.66
CA THR A 89 12.93 -4.57 -6.60
C THR A 89 13.49 -3.26 -6.07
N LEU A 90 14.62 -3.35 -5.38
CA LEU A 90 15.30 -2.20 -4.77
C LEU A 90 16.11 -1.36 -5.79
N LYS A 91 16.24 -1.85 -7.04
CA LYS A 91 17.19 -1.31 -8.02
C LYS A 91 16.98 0.17 -8.34
N ARG A 92 15.74 0.58 -8.62
CA ARG A 92 15.44 1.94 -9.07
C ARG A 92 15.73 2.98 -7.98
N MET A 93 15.27 2.70 -6.76
CA MET A 93 15.34 3.67 -5.67
C MET A 93 16.58 3.54 -4.80
N CYS A 94 17.15 2.34 -4.69
CA CYS A 94 18.30 2.10 -3.80
C CYS A 94 19.57 1.69 -4.55
N GLY A 95 19.52 1.44 -5.86
CA GLY A 95 20.67 0.94 -6.64
C GLY A 95 21.05 -0.51 -6.34
N ILE A 96 20.34 -1.19 -5.45
CA ILE A 96 20.64 -2.53 -4.94
C ILE A 96 19.90 -3.59 -5.78
N ASP A 97 20.62 -4.66 -6.15
CA ASP A 97 19.98 -5.81 -6.78
C ASP A 97 19.28 -6.68 -5.73
N GLY A 98 18.06 -7.11 -6.02
CA GLY A 98 17.23 -7.90 -5.11
C GLY A 98 15.86 -7.28 -4.89
N LYS A 99 15.06 -7.96 -4.09
CA LYS A 99 13.67 -7.58 -3.78
C LYS A 99 13.55 -7.24 -2.31
N VAL A 100 12.51 -6.49 -1.95
CA VAL A 100 12.25 -6.10 -0.56
C VAL A 100 12.26 -7.31 0.39
N TRP A 101 11.61 -8.39 0.02
CA TRP A 101 11.51 -9.61 0.83
C TRP A 101 12.77 -10.51 0.87
N ASP A 102 13.83 -10.14 0.16
CA ASP A 102 15.12 -10.82 0.23
C ASP A 102 15.94 -10.34 1.43
N TYR A 103 15.59 -9.19 2.03
CA TYR A 103 16.32 -8.47 3.07
C TYR A 103 15.50 -8.32 4.34
N THR A 104 16.16 -8.39 5.50
CA THR A 104 15.59 -8.05 6.80
C THR A 104 15.35 -6.53 6.93
N LEU A 105 14.53 -6.12 7.90
CA LEU A 105 14.35 -4.69 8.17
C LEU A 105 15.68 -4.00 8.48
N GLU A 106 16.56 -4.62 9.26
CA GLU A 106 17.88 -4.08 9.61
C GLU A 106 18.73 -3.81 8.36
N GLU A 107 18.73 -4.74 7.41
CA GLU A 107 19.43 -4.58 6.13
C GLU A 107 18.77 -3.48 5.27
N LEU A 108 17.43 -3.46 5.17
CA LEU A 108 16.70 -2.44 4.38
C LEU A 108 16.94 -1.02 4.92
N LYS A 109 17.14 -0.85 6.22
CA LYS A 109 17.47 0.43 6.84
C LYS A 109 18.86 0.97 6.49
N GLN A 110 19.73 0.15 5.90
CA GLN A 110 21.05 0.59 5.41
C GLN A 110 20.97 1.17 3.98
N PHE A 111 19.88 0.92 3.27
CA PHE A 111 19.73 1.35 1.87
C PHE A 111 19.14 2.76 1.80
N LYS A 112 19.84 3.64 1.10
CA LYS A 112 19.38 5.01 0.84
C LYS A 112 18.35 5.04 -0.27
N LEU A 113 17.38 5.94 -0.15
CA LEU A 113 16.39 6.23 -1.17
C LEU A 113 16.90 7.32 -2.11
N ALA A 114 17.06 7.02 -3.38
CA ALA A 114 17.65 7.91 -4.38
C ALA A 114 19.00 8.49 -3.90
N ASP A 115 19.32 9.73 -4.24
CA ASP A 115 20.54 10.42 -3.81
C ASP A 115 20.31 11.22 -2.50
N SER A 116 19.56 10.64 -1.54
CA SER A 116 19.22 11.32 -0.28
C SER A 116 19.77 10.60 0.95
N GLU A 117 19.60 11.19 2.15
CA GLU A 117 19.89 10.55 3.44
C GLU A 117 18.72 9.69 3.97
N GLU A 118 17.55 9.78 3.32
CA GLU A 118 16.37 8.98 3.69
C GLU A 118 16.60 7.48 3.43
N THR A 119 16.01 6.65 4.28
CA THR A 119 16.03 5.19 4.15
C THR A 119 14.62 4.65 4.04
N ILE A 120 14.45 3.38 3.72
CA ILE A 120 13.15 2.73 3.63
C ILE A 120 12.44 2.79 5.00
N PRO A 121 11.28 3.49 5.13
CA PRO A 121 10.60 3.59 6.41
C PRO A 121 9.81 2.33 6.74
N THR A 122 9.54 2.11 8.02
CA THR A 122 8.49 1.18 8.44
C THR A 122 7.12 1.84 8.35
N PHE A 123 6.07 1.03 8.33
CA PHE A 123 4.70 1.54 8.35
C PHE A 123 4.38 2.25 9.67
N GLU A 124 4.94 1.80 10.78
CA GLU A 124 4.79 2.44 12.10
C GLU A 124 5.46 3.82 12.15
N GLU A 125 6.64 3.99 11.53
CA GLU A 125 7.29 5.31 11.39
C GLU A 125 6.41 6.26 10.56
N PHE A 126 5.83 5.78 9.45
CA PHE A 126 4.87 6.55 8.67
C PHE A 126 3.66 6.99 9.52
N LEU A 127 3.03 6.06 10.25
CA LEU A 127 1.88 6.40 11.11
C LEU A 127 2.22 7.43 12.18
N SER A 128 3.46 7.41 12.69
CA SER A 128 3.94 8.38 13.67
C SER A 128 4.08 9.79 13.06
N VAL A 129 4.48 9.90 11.79
CA VAL A 129 4.55 11.18 11.06
C VAL A 129 3.17 11.74 10.78
N VAL A 130 2.26 10.89 10.29
CA VAL A 130 0.89 11.31 9.95
C VAL A 130 0.08 11.66 11.18
N ASP A 131 0.17 10.85 12.24
CA ASP A 131 -0.45 11.08 13.56
C ASP A 131 -1.92 11.52 13.47
N GLY A 132 -2.68 10.94 12.55
CA GLY A 132 -4.10 11.27 12.33
C GLY A 132 -4.40 12.64 11.72
N LYS A 133 -3.40 13.44 11.36
CA LYS A 133 -3.55 14.83 10.88
C LYS A 133 -4.16 14.93 9.50
N VAL A 134 -3.86 13.97 8.62
CA VAL A 134 -4.39 13.90 7.25
C VAL A 134 -4.88 12.48 6.96
N PRO A 135 -5.86 12.28 6.05
CA PRO A 135 -6.26 10.95 5.62
C PRO A 135 -5.18 10.33 4.73
N PHE A 136 -5.11 8.99 4.73
CA PHE A 136 -4.22 8.30 3.80
C PHE A 136 -4.90 7.12 3.08
N ILE A 137 -4.31 6.76 1.93
CA ILE A 137 -4.64 5.59 1.11
C ILE A 137 -3.47 4.63 1.22
N LEU A 138 -3.73 3.42 1.68
CA LEU A 138 -2.74 2.38 1.89
C LEU A 138 -2.82 1.34 0.77
N GLU A 139 -1.85 1.32 -0.13
CA GLU A 139 -1.76 0.30 -1.16
C GLU A 139 -0.99 -0.92 -0.66
N PHE A 140 -1.60 -2.11 -0.81
CA PHE A 140 -0.95 -3.37 -0.51
C PHE A 140 -0.27 -3.96 -1.74
N LYS A 141 1.06 -4.07 -1.71
CA LYS A 141 1.83 -4.82 -2.69
C LYS A 141 1.95 -6.28 -2.20
N LEU A 142 1.22 -7.20 -2.85
CA LEU A 142 1.26 -8.60 -2.48
C LEU A 142 2.39 -9.33 -3.22
N ASP A 143 3.27 -9.98 -2.48
CA ASP A 143 4.17 -10.97 -3.04
C ASP A 143 3.48 -12.34 -3.10
N ARG A 144 3.61 -13.02 -4.24
CA ARG A 144 3.18 -14.41 -4.45
C ARG A 144 1.75 -14.71 -3.95
N ALA A 145 0.84 -13.76 -4.07
CA ALA A 145 -0.55 -13.87 -3.61
C ALA A 145 -0.70 -14.13 -2.09
N GLN A 146 0.30 -13.78 -1.27
CA GLN A 146 0.25 -13.93 0.17
C GLN A 146 -0.42 -12.73 0.83
N THR A 147 -1.50 -12.96 1.56
CA THR A 147 -2.24 -11.89 2.28
C THR A 147 -1.65 -11.55 3.66
N ARG A 148 -0.45 -12.01 3.98
CA ARG A 148 0.20 -11.74 5.28
C ARG A 148 0.43 -10.24 5.50
N VAL A 149 0.78 -9.49 4.46
CA VAL A 149 0.90 -8.03 4.54
C VAL A 149 -0.39 -7.38 5.05
N CYS A 150 -1.56 -7.87 4.61
CA CYS A 150 -2.85 -7.39 5.09
C CYS A 150 -3.09 -7.72 6.57
N GLN A 151 -2.65 -8.91 7.02
CA GLN A 151 -2.78 -9.33 8.42
C GLN A 151 -1.95 -8.44 9.34
N TYR A 152 -0.66 -8.25 9.02
CA TYR A 152 0.23 -7.40 9.82
C TYR A 152 -0.22 -5.94 9.84
N ALA A 153 -0.59 -5.38 8.68
CA ALA A 153 -1.10 -4.01 8.64
C ALA A 153 -2.40 -3.85 9.44
N ASN A 154 -3.29 -4.85 9.39
CA ASN A 154 -4.51 -4.82 10.19
C ASN A 154 -4.21 -4.82 11.70
N GLU A 155 -3.19 -5.55 12.16
CA GLU A 155 -2.80 -5.52 13.58
C GLU A 155 -2.29 -4.13 13.98
N VAL A 156 -1.41 -3.53 13.18
CA VAL A 156 -0.89 -2.17 13.42
C VAL A 156 -2.02 -1.14 13.42
N LEU A 157 -2.96 -1.24 12.46
CA LEU A 157 -4.08 -0.30 12.30
C LEU A 157 -5.18 -0.43 13.36
N LYS A 158 -5.20 -1.49 14.18
CA LYS A 158 -6.23 -1.65 15.24
C LYS A 158 -6.28 -0.46 16.20
N ASN A 159 -5.14 0.11 16.51
CA ASN A 159 -5.01 1.21 17.47
C ASN A 159 -4.90 2.59 16.82
N TYR A 160 -4.84 2.64 15.49
CA TYR A 160 -4.76 3.91 14.77
C TYR A 160 -6.11 4.62 14.76
N LYS A 161 -6.12 5.91 15.08
CA LYS A 161 -7.34 6.73 15.20
C LYS A 161 -7.60 7.64 14.01
N GLY A 162 -6.64 7.75 13.09
CA GLY A 162 -6.79 8.58 11.89
C GLY A 162 -7.67 7.92 10.83
N VAL A 163 -7.97 8.71 9.80
CA VAL A 163 -8.79 8.29 8.66
C VAL A 163 -7.91 7.63 7.61
N TYR A 164 -8.30 6.44 7.16
CA TYR A 164 -7.61 5.75 6.07
C TYR A 164 -8.56 4.90 5.24
N CYS A 165 -8.17 4.63 4.02
CA CYS A 165 -8.73 3.54 3.21
C CYS A 165 -7.62 2.67 2.65
N ILE A 166 -8.00 1.52 2.12
CA ILE A 166 -7.07 0.56 1.54
C ILE A 166 -7.32 0.42 0.04
N GLU A 167 -6.25 0.15 -0.70
CA GLU A 167 -6.34 -0.28 -2.08
C GLU A 167 -5.33 -1.39 -2.39
N SER A 168 -5.50 -2.07 -3.49
CA SER A 168 -4.54 -3.02 -4.04
C SER A 168 -4.94 -3.40 -5.46
N PHE A 169 -3.96 -3.53 -6.34
CA PHE A 169 -4.16 -4.18 -7.65
C PHE A 169 -4.34 -5.69 -7.55
N HIS A 170 -4.03 -6.29 -6.38
CA HIS A 170 -4.20 -7.72 -6.18
C HIS A 170 -5.55 -8.02 -5.49
N PRO A 171 -6.48 -8.72 -6.16
CA PRO A 171 -7.85 -8.89 -5.65
C PRO A 171 -7.92 -9.65 -4.32
N LEU A 172 -6.93 -10.47 -3.99
CA LEU A 172 -6.89 -11.19 -2.71
C LEU A 172 -6.74 -10.26 -1.50
N ALA A 173 -6.09 -9.10 -1.63
CA ALA A 173 -6.03 -8.12 -0.56
C ALA A 173 -7.43 -7.56 -0.24
N LEU A 174 -8.17 -7.15 -1.27
CA LEU A 174 -9.52 -6.63 -1.12
C LEU A 174 -10.48 -7.70 -0.57
N LEU A 175 -10.35 -8.95 -1.05
CA LEU A 175 -11.12 -10.07 -0.54
C LEU A 175 -10.81 -10.36 0.94
N TRP A 176 -9.53 -10.31 1.32
CA TRP A 176 -9.11 -10.49 2.71
C TRP A 176 -9.76 -9.43 3.63
N TYR A 177 -9.69 -8.15 3.26
CA TYR A 177 -10.30 -7.06 4.03
C TYR A 177 -11.82 -7.16 4.08
N ARG A 178 -12.47 -7.52 2.95
CA ARG A 178 -13.93 -7.77 2.92
C ARG A 178 -14.36 -8.83 3.91
N LYS A 179 -13.55 -9.89 4.10
CA LYS A 179 -13.83 -10.99 5.02
C LYS A 179 -13.53 -10.65 6.49
N ASN A 180 -12.45 -9.91 6.75
CA ASN A 180 -11.92 -9.72 8.10
C ASN A 180 -12.26 -8.35 8.71
N ARG A 181 -12.65 -7.38 7.87
CA ARG A 181 -13.06 -6.02 8.27
C ARG A 181 -14.30 -5.60 7.47
N PRO A 182 -15.44 -6.27 7.67
CA PRO A 182 -16.67 -6.06 6.91
C PRO A 182 -17.30 -4.69 7.14
#